data_32294019d45c9acdebfc24a6c3bc0ded
#
_entry.id   32294019d45c9acdebfc24a6c3bc0ded
#
_cell.length_a   1.000
_cell.length_b   1.000
_cell.length_c   1.000
_cell.angle_alpha   90.00
_cell.angle_beta   90.00
_cell.angle_gamma   90.00
#
_symmetry.space_group_name_H-M   'P 1'
#
loop_
_entity.id
_entity.type
_entity.pdbx_description
1 polymer ?
#
loop_
_entity_poly.entity_id
_entity_poly.type
_entity_poly.pdbx_seq_one_letter_code
_entity_poly.pdbx_strand_id
1 'polypeptide(L)'
;MGAGTILFPKNIINVLPYQWLFMNSLKEKLKGTKRYIAIGLSGMTLFVMFSFTSPNYNFAKSLDLFFNVLRELNVFYVDEVKTEDLVNKAITEMLSTLDPYTTYIPADEMEDFEFMTTGQYGGMGALIRKQGDYIEISEPYEAFPAAKAGLVAGDLLLSIDNKSIKGLDVSAVSAMLKGKAGSKMYLKVLKLKGKDTANVIVTREIIKIPSVPYYGIVKDKVGYIRFTNFTTDCSKEVKDAVINLKKQGASSIVLDLRGNPGGLLNEAVKVVSLFVPRGQLVVSTKGKVKEFDATYKTETEPVDTKIPLVVLVNSGSASASEIVSGALQDLDRAVVVGNRTFGKGLVQTTRPLGYNSQLKITTAKYYIPSGRCIQALDYSHRNPDGSVGTVPDSLISKFKTKNGRIVFDGGGIMPDIKVDSENMSKIAISLLSKGLISDYINEYYVKHSEVPDVRKFSFSDKDYNDFVSFLANKNYDYTTQTEVLVKQLEEAVKKDKYYDHSQKELAALKKQLTHDKQKDLMLFKDELKSYLEDELIGRYHYQRGKIERSLLTDPQVKEALKAAENTQKSMEILARK
;
A
#
# COMPACT_ATOMS: atom_id res chain seq x y z
N MET A 1 -11.06 29.27 38.08
CA MET A 1 -10.04 29.41 39.16
C MET A 1 -9.67 27.99 39.58
N GLY A 2 -8.41 27.62 39.44
CA GLY A 2 -7.88 26.31 39.81
C GLY A 2 -6.64 25.99 38.97
N ALA A 3 -5.50 26.60 39.37
CA ALA A 3 -4.23 26.28 38.73
C ALA A 3 -3.79 24.86 39.11
N GLY A 4 -3.83 23.97 38.15
CA GLY A 4 -3.29 22.62 38.28
C GLY A 4 -1.78 22.62 38.08
N THR A 5 -1.06 22.45 39.19
CA THR A 5 0.40 22.34 39.24
C THR A 5 0.80 21.01 38.56
N ILE A 6 1.52 21.09 37.45
CA ILE A 6 2.13 19.94 36.80
C ILE A 6 3.34 19.50 37.64
N LEU A 7 3.20 18.36 38.31
CA LEU A 7 4.31 17.71 39.06
C LEU A 7 5.21 16.99 38.05
N PHE A 8 6.40 17.51 37.80
CA PHE A 8 7.49 16.81 37.16
C PHE A 8 8.11 15.75 38.10
N PRO A 9 8.49 14.60 37.64
CA PRO A 9 9.12 13.58 38.50
C PRO A 9 10.51 14.08 38.99
N LYS A 10 10.71 13.99 40.32
CA LYS A 10 11.87 14.50 41.10
C LYS A 10 13.21 13.78 40.87
N ASN A 11 13.48 13.11 39.77
CA ASN A 11 14.67 12.26 39.64
C ASN A 11 15.81 12.79 38.74
N ILE A 12 15.84 14.07 38.40
CA ILE A 12 16.93 14.63 37.55
C ILE A 12 17.88 15.59 38.32
N ILE A 13 17.72 15.81 39.65
CA ILE A 13 18.51 16.80 40.40
C ILE A 13 19.40 16.14 41.49
N ASN A 14 20.02 15.02 41.23
CA ASN A 14 20.95 14.42 42.20
C ASN A 14 22.39 14.19 41.68
N VAL A 15 22.87 14.98 40.72
CA VAL A 15 24.29 14.89 40.26
C VAL A 15 25.16 16.03 40.76
N LEU A 16 24.61 17.07 41.40
CA LEU A 16 25.38 18.27 41.78
C LEU A 16 26.02 18.31 43.19
N PRO A 17 25.71 17.49 44.22
CA PRO A 17 26.39 17.62 45.50
C PRO A 17 27.75 16.94 45.59
N TYR A 18 28.12 16.00 44.68
CA TYR A 18 29.42 15.32 44.77
C TYR A 18 30.61 16.12 44.28
N GLN A 19 30.43 17.16 43.46
CA GLN A 19 31.52 18.00 42.96
C GLN A 19 32.04 18.97 44.00
N TRP A 20 31.20 19.42 44.95
CA TRP A 20 31.62 20.40 45.97
C TRP A 20 32.44 19.78 47.09
N LEU A 21 32.16 18.55 47.47
CA LEU A 21 32.92 17.79 48.47
C LEU A 21 34.30 17.35 47.97
N PHE A 22 34.44 17.10 46.66
CA PHE A 22 35.74 16.73 46.09
C PHE A 22 36.72 17.90 45.99
N MET A 23 36.22 19.12 45.78
CA MET A 23 37.08 20.33 45.68
C MET A 23 37.69 20.80 46.99
N ASN A 24 37.05 20.57 48.13
CA ASN A 24 37.58 20.97 49.43
C ASN A 24 38.65 20.01 49.98
N SER A 25 38.58 18.72 49.63
CA SER A 25 39.61 17.72 50.00
C SER A 25 40.91 17.86 49.19
N LEU A 26 40.83 18.42 47.97
CA LEU A 26 42.00 18.65 47.11
C LEU A 26 42.86 19.87 47.52
N LYS A 27 42.27 20.88 48.22
CA LYS A 27 42.97 22.08 48.61
C LYS A 27 44.05 21.87 49.69
N GLU A 28 43.92 20.84 50.51
CA GLU A 28 44.90 20.58 51.59
C GLU A 28 46.10 19.69 51.17
N LYS A 29 46.00 18.96 50.04
CA LYS A 29 47.08 18.06 49.58
C LYS A 29 47.98 18.62 48.47
N LEU A 30 47.74 19.84 47.98
CA LEU A 30 48.51 20.43 46.86
C LEU A 30 49.41 21.57 47.27
N LYS A 31 50.12 21.49 48.39
CA LYS A 31 51.28 22.38 48.73
C LYS A 31 52.58 21.81 48.14
N GLY A 32 52.70 21.84 46.83
CA GLY A 32 53.99 21.52 46.22
C GLY A 32 53.91 20.86 44.84
N THR A 33 53.67 21.59 43.83
CA THR A 33 54.26 21.48 42.48
C THR A 33 53.34 22.09 41.42
N LYS A 34 53.74 23.19 40.85
CA LYS A 34 53.09 23.88 39.72
C LYS A 34 52.81 22.98 38.51
N ARG A 35 53.43 21.84 38.44
CA ARG A 35 53.28 20.85 37.33
C ARG A 35 51.98 20.06 37.40
N TYR A 36 51.46 19.74 38.58
CA TYR A 36 50.21 19.01 38.76
C TYR A 36 48.97 19.89 38.56
N ILE A 37 49.10 21.20 38.82
CA ILE A 37 48.01 22.16 38.55
C ILE A 37 47.80 22.36 37.05
N ALA A 38 48.88 22.38 36.26
CA ALA A 38 48.78 22.51 34.81
C ALA A 38 48.15 21.27 34.15
N ILE A 39 48.48 20.06 34.64
CA ILE A 39 47.89 18.79 34.18
C ILE A 39 46.40 18.71 34.57
N GLY A 40 46.05 19.14 35.78
CA GLY A 40 44.65 19.18 36.23
C GLY A 40 43.80 20.17 35.44
N LEU A 41 44.33 21.35 35.14
CA LEU A 41 43.65 22.35 34.29
C LEU A 41 43.52 21.90 32.82
N SER A 42 44.54 21.24 32.26
CA SER A 42 44.47 20.68 30.91
C SER A 42 43.50 19.49 30.84
N GLY A 43 43.43 18.63 31.87
CA GLY A 43 42.46 17.57 31.98
C GLY A 43 41.01 18.07 32.13
N MET A 44 40.85 19.17 32.90
CA MET A 44 39.54 19.81 33.10
C MET A 44 39.05 20.53 31.83
N THR A 45 39.94 21.20 31.08
CA THR A 45 39.59 21.80 29.76
C THR A 45 39.27 20.74 28.72
N LEU A 46 40.00 19.62 28.67
CA LEU A 46 39.67 18.48 27.80
C LEU A 46 38.34 17.83 28.18
N PHE A 47 38.08 17.66 29.47
CA PHE A 47 36.81 17.08 29.96
C PHE A 47 35.61 18.00 29.66
N VAL A 48 35.77 19.32 29.82
CA VAL A 48 34.78 20.33 29.44
C VAL A 48 34.56 20.33 27.93
N MET A 49 35.61 20.30 27.09
CA MET A 49 35.49 20.20 25.64
C MET A 49 34.80 18.88 25.21
N PHE A 50 35.13 17.76 25.82
CA PHE A 50 34.47 16.50 25.54
C PHE A 50 32.99 16.47 26.00
N SER A 51 32.62 17.19 27.04
CA SER A 51 31.23 17.30 27.50
C SER A 51 30.36 18.11 26.55
N PHE A 52 30.90 19.09 25.84
CA PHE A 52 30.16 19.89 24.84
C PHE A 52 30.04 19.20 23.46
N THR A 53 30.81 18.15 23.20
CA THR A 53 30.72 17.36 21.96
C THR A 53 29.90 16.07 22.13
N SER A 54 29.31 15.85 23.31
CA SER A 54 28.50 14.66 23.52
C SER A 54 27.22 14.69 22.68
N PRO A 55 26.81 13.57 22.03
CA PRO A 55 25.56 13.50 21.29
C PRO A 55 24.35 13.96 22.11
N ASN A 56 24.38 13.74 23.43
CA ASN A 56 23.30 14.11 24.35
C ASN A 56 23.16 15.64 24.53
N TYR A 57 24.26 16.41 24.46
CA TYR A 57 24.20 17.87 24.52
C TYR A 57 23.53 18.47 23.29
N ASN A 58 23.89 18.01 22.10
CA ASN A 58 23.28 18.47 20.85
C ASN A 58 21.79 18.11 20.79
N PHE A 59 21.42 16.95 21.27
CA PHE A 59 20.03 16.53 21.37
C PHE A 59 19.23 17.44 22.32
N ALA A 60 19.71 17.64 23.53
CA ALA A 60 19.05 18.51 24.51
C ALA A 60 18.89 19.97 24.00
N LYS A 61 19.96 20.52 23.38
CA LYS A 61 19.92 21.84 22.74
C LYS A 61 18.87 21.92 21.63
N SER A 62 18.75 20.90 20.81
CA SER A 62 17.78 20.88 19.71
C SER A 62 16.34 20.83 20.22
N LEU A 63 16.08 20.06 21.29
CA LEU A 63 14.77 20.02 21.93
C LEU A 63 14.39 21.36 22.56
N ASP A 64 15.34 22.01 23.27
CA ASP A 64 15.13 23.30 23.89
C ASP A 64 14.83 24.39 22.84
N LEU A 65 15.56 24.39 21.72
CA LEU A 65 15.31 25.31 20.61
C LEU A 65 13.91 25.07 20.00
N PHE A 66 13.53 23.80 19.76
CA PHE A 66 12.22 23.46 19.22
C PHE A 66 11.09 23.96 20.14
N PHE A 67 11.22 23.69 21.44
CA PHE A 67 10.23 24.13 22.43
C PHE A 67 10.13 25.67 22.49
N ASN A 68 11.27 26.38 22.47
CA ASN A 68 11.28 27.84 22.48
C ASN A 68 10.60 28.41 21.23
N VAL A 69 10.84 27.84 20.03
CA VAL A 69 10.15 28.28 18.80
C VAL A 69 8.64 28.10 18.93
N LEU A 70 8.16 26.97 19.42
CA LEU A 70 6.72 26.74 19.62
C LEU A 70 6.12 27.74 20.61
N ARG A 71 6.83 28.02 21.71
CA ARG A 71 6.39 28.99 22.71
C ARG A 71 6.28 30.39 22.09
N GLU A 72 7.32 30.85 21.38
CA GLU A 72 7.32 32.18 20.76
C GLU A 72 6.18 32.32 19.72
N LEU A 73 5.96 31.29 18.90
CA LEU A 73 4.84 31.27 17.95
C LEU A 73 3.49 31.36 18.68
N ASN A 74 3.29 30.57 19.72
CA ASN A 74 2.01 30.53 20.44
C ASN A 74 1.71 31.84 21.18
N VAL A 75 2.76 32.59 21.58
CA VAL A 75 2.61 33.85 22.36
C VAL A 75 2.57 35.10 21.46
N PHE A 76 3.39 35.14 20.42
CA PHE A 76 3.66 36.37 19.68
C PHE A 76 3.21 36.36 18.22
N TYR A 77 2.77 35.19 17.65
CA TYR A 77 2.27 35.19 16.28
C TYR A 77 0.99 36.01 16.17
N VAL A 78 0.83 36.74 15.06
CA VAL A 78 -0.22 37.76 14.88
C VAL A 78 -1.65 37.14 14.91
N ASP A 79 -1.79 35.91 14.46
CA ASP A 79 -3.07 35.20 14.43
C ASP A 79 -3.08 34.05 15.46
N GLU A 80 -4.27 33.52 15.79
CA GLU A 80 -4.40 32.36 16.68
C GLU A 80 -3.72 31.12 16.06
N VAL A 81 -2.81 30.50 16.80
CA VAL A 81 -2.05 29.34 16.36
C VAL A 81 -2.65 28.06 16.98
N LYS A 82 -3.04 27.13 16.13
CA LYS A 82 -3.39 25.78 16.55
C LYS A 82 -2.12 24.96 16.78
N THR A 83 -1.64 24.99 18.01
CA THR A 83 -0.36 24.37 18.39
C THR A 83 -0.32 22.88 18.08
N GLU A 84 -1.43 22.16 18.26
CA GLU A 84 -1.54 20.73 17.94
C GLU A 84 -1.29 20.45 16.44
N ASP A 85 -1.90 21.23 15.55
CA ASP A 85 -1.71 21.10 14.10
C ASP A 85 -0.25 21.36 13.69
N LEU A 86 0.41 22.36 14.33
CA LEU A 86 1.81 22.65 14.08
C LEU A 86 2.73 21.50 14.53
N VAL A 87 2.48 20.95 15.72
CA VAL A 87 3.27 19.83 16.26
C VAL A 87 3.09 18.60 15.39
N ASN A 88 1.86 18.27 15.00
CA ASN A 88 1.57 17.13 14.12
C ASN A 88 2.29 17.28 12.76
N LYS A 89 2.26 18.47 12.14
CA LYS A 89 3.02 18.76 10.91
C LYS A 89 4.53 18.63 11.12
N ALA A 90 5.06 19.17 12.20
CA ALA A 90 6.49 19.09 12.50
C ALA A 90 6.94 17.63 12.69
N ILE A 91 6.16 16.81 13.39
CA ILE A 91 6.42 15.37 13.54
C ILE A 91 6.40 14.67 12.18
N THR A 92 5.37 14.92 11.37
CA THR A 92 5.23 14.31 10.04
C THR A 92 6.41 14.65 9.14
N GLU A 93 6.80 15.92 9.07
CA GLU A 93 7.95 16.36 8.27
C GLU A 93 9.28 15.78 8.77
N MET A 94 9.49 15.74 10.09
CA MET A 94 10.66 15.09 10.66
C MET A 94 10.75 13.61 10.25
N LEU A 95 9.65 12.87 10.31
CA LEU A 95 9.63 11.45 9.97
C LEU A 95 9.79 11.21 8.46
N SER A 96 9.27 12.09 7.61
CA SER A 96 9.39 12.03 6.15
C SER A 96 10.83 12.04 5.65
N THR A 97 11.76 12.60 6.45
CA THR A 97 13.19 12.61 6.15
C THR A 97 13.85 11.23 6.25
N LEU A 98 13.22 10.27 6.93
CA LEU A 98 13.75 8.92 7.15
C LEU A 98 13.34 7.97 6.01
N ASP A 99 12.08 7.59 5.99
CA ASP A 99 11.48 6.71 4.98
C ASP A 99 9.94 6.93 4.99
N PRO A 100 9.19 6.50 3.95
CA PRO A 100 7.74 6.73 3.87
C PRO A 100 6.91 5.80 4.77
N TYR A 101 7.53 4.86 5.48
CA TYR A 101 6.86 3.86 6.31
C TYR A 101 6.92 4.19 7.79
N THR A 102 7.87 5.06 8.17
CA THR A 102 8.00 5.59 9.54
C THR A 102 7.01 6.75 9.69
N THR A 103 5.91 6.50 10.39
CA THR A 103 4.77 7.42 10.48
C THR A 103 4.27 7.58 11.91
N TYR A 104 3.83 8.79 12.23
CA TYR A 104 3.07 9.11 13.43
C TYR A 104 1.59 8.83 13.17
N ILE A 105 0.94 8.19 14.12
CA ILE A 105 -0.49 7.84 14.08
C ILE A 105 -1.14 8.57 15.24
N PRO A 106 -1.84 9.68 15.00
CA PRO A 106 -2.56 10.42 16.04
C PRO A 106 -3.81 9.64 16.50
N ALA A 107 -4.40 10.08 17.60
CA ALA A 107 -5.52 9.37 18.24
C ALA A 107 -6.76 9.22 17.34
N ASP A 108 -7.03 10.17 16.49
CA ASP A 108 -8.15 10.20 15.53
C ASP A 108 -7.93 9.27 14.31
N GLU A 109 -6.69 8.87 14.01
CA GLU A 109 -6.36 7.91 12.96
C GLU A 109 -6.20 6.46 13.47
N MET A 110 -6.36 6.21 14.76
CA MET A 110 -6.17 4.88 15.35
C MET A 110 -7.14 3.84 14.80
N GLU A 111 -8.39 4.20 14.52
CA GLU A 111 -9.38 3.28 13.94
C GLU A 111 -8.98 2.82 12.53
N ASP A 112 -8.45 3.74 11.72
CA ASP A 112 -7.94 3.41 10.37
C ASP A 112 -6.68 2.51 10.45
N PHE A 113 -5.82 2.76 11.43
CA PHE A 113 -4.66 1.90 11.67
C PHE A 113 -5.07 0.49 12.13
N GLU A 114 -6.05 0.36 13.01
CA GLU A 114 -6.61 -0.93 13.43
C GLU A 114 -7.24 -1.67 12.24
N PHE A 115 -7.95 -0.94 11.37
CA PHE A 115 -8.51 -1.50 10.14
C PHE A 115 -7.42 -2.08 9.23
N MET A 116 -6.29 -1.39 9.04
CA MET A 116 -5.18 -1.88 8.20
C MET A 116 -4.58 -3.19 8.72
N THR A 117 -4.63 -3.43 10.03
CA THR A 117 -4.04 -4.63 10.66
C THR A 117 -5.05 -5.76 10.82
N THR A 118 -6.29 -5.44 11.14
CA THR A 118 -7.35 -6.43 11.42
C THR A 118 -8.21 -6.74 10.19
N GLY A 119 -8.29 -5.82 9.24
CA GLY A 119 -9.25 -5.86 8.13
C GLY A 119 -10.70 -5.62 8.58
N GLN A 120 -10.92 -5.05 9.78
CA GLN A 120 -12.22 -4.88 10.38
C GLN A 120 -12.48 -3.43 10.79
N TYR A 121 -13.71 -2.95 10.59
CA TYR A 121 -14.16 -1.64 11.06
C TYR A 121 -15.67 -1.68 11.35
N GLY A 122 -16.14 -0.77 12.20
CA GLY A 122 -17.58 -0.59 12.39
C GLY A 122 -18.17 0.30 11.29
N GLY A 123 -19.19 -0.18 10.55
CA GLY A 123 -19.72 0.60 9.43
C GLY A 123 -20.86 -0.06 8.67
N MET A 124 -21.12 0.41 7.44
CA MET A 124 -22.18 -0.12 6.59
C MET A 124 -21.72 -1.13 5.53
N GLY A 125 -20.39 -1.24 5.28
CA GLY A 125 -19.85 -2.17 4.30
C GLY A 125 -20.13 -1.78 2.85
N ALA A 126 -19.58 -0.64 2.41
CA ALA A 126 -19.64 -0.19 1.02
C ALA A 126 -18.40 0.64 0.66
N LEU A 127 -17.99 0.58 -0.60
CA LEU A 127 -17.09 1.56 -1.20
C LEU A 127 -17.91 2.78 -1.64
N ILE A 128 -17.33 3.95 -1.46
CA ILE A 128 -17.93 5.24 -1.83
C ILE A 128 -16.98 6.06 -2.69
N ARG A 129 -17.54 6.92 -3.54
CA ARG A 129 -16.75 7.84 -4.37
C ARG A 129 -17.44 9.21 -4.47
N LYS A 130 -16.66 10.24 -4.81
CA LYS A 130 -17.20 11.57 -5.11
C LYS A 130 -17.93 11.54 -6.45
N GLN A 131 -19.17 12.09 -6.47
CA GLN A 131 -19.96 12.29 -7.69
C GLN A 131 -20.60 13.67 -7.65
N GLY A 132 -20.00 14.61 -8.37
CA GLY A 132 -20.41 16.02 -8.28
C GLY A 132 -20.27 16.58 -6.86
N ASP A 133 -21.35 17.15 -6.34
CA ASP A 133 -21.41 17.69 -4.96
C ASP A 133 -21.70 16.63 -3.89
N TYR A 134 -21.98 15.40 -4.26
CA TYR A 134 -22.41 14.33 -3.36
C TYR A 134 -21.47 13.12 -3.41
N ILE A 135 -21.78 12.14 -2.59
CA ILE A 135 -21.06 10.87 -2.51
C ILE A 135 -21.95 9.76 -3.05
N GLU A 136 -21.44 9.00 -3.99
CA GLU A 136 -22.08 7.83 -4.58
C GLU A 136 -21.59 6.55 -3.88
N ILE A 137 -22.49 5.60 -3.67
CA ILE A 137 -22.12 4.23 -3.37
C ILE A 137 -21.56 3.59 -4.64
N SER A 138 -20.25 3.37 -4.70
CA SER A 138 -19.64 2.76 -5.87
C SER A 138 -19.77 1.23 -5.85
N GLU A 139 -19.72 0.61 -4.67
CA GLU A 139 -19.91 -0.83 -4.51
C GLU A 139 -20.35 -1.15 -3.07
N PRO A 140 -21.59 -1.64 -2.82
CA PRO A 140 -21.95 -2.24 -1.55
C PRO A 140 -21.29 -3.63 -1.46
N TYR A 141 -20.73 -3.99 -0.30
CA TYR A 141 -20.19 -5.34 -0.12
C TYR A 141 -21.32 -6.35 0.08
N GLU A 142 -21.18 -7.51 -0.57
CA GLU A 142 -22.14 -8.60 -0.48
C GLU A 142 -22.37 -9.04 0.98
N ALA A 143 -23.61 -9.25 1.36
CA ALA A 143 -24.04 -9.68 2.70
C ALA A 143 -23.77 -8.70 3.86
N PHE A 144 -23.31 -7.47 3.61
CA PHE A 144 -23.11 -6.44 4.62
C PHE A 144 -24.30 -5.45 4.72
N PRO A 145 -24.34 -4.59 5.75
CA PRO A 145 -25.51 -3.74 6.05
C PRO A 145 -26.00 -2.88 4.88
N ALA A 146 -25.10 -2.32 4.08
CA ALA A 146 -25.49 -1.51 2.93
C ALA A 146 -26.30 -2.33 1.90
N ALA A 147 -25.81 -3.51 1.53
CA ALA A 147 -26.51 -4.41 0.61
C ALA A 147 -27.81 -4.95 1.22
N LYS A 148 -27.80 -5.34 2.52
CA LYS A 148 -29.01 -5.79 3.24
C LYS A 148 -30.10 -4.71 3.29
N ALA A 149 -29.70 -3.43 3.37
CA ALA A 149 -30.62 -2.29 3.35
C ALA A 149 -31.12 -1.90 1.94
N GLY A 150 -30.75 -2.68 0.90
CA GLY A 150 -31.16 -2.43 -0.49
C GLY A 150 -30.46 -1.23 -1.14
N LEU A 151 -29.28 -0.84 -0.63
CA LEU A 151 -28.43 0.12 -1.29
C LEU A 151 -27.69 -0.56 -2.44
N VAL A 152 -27.63 0.11 -3.57
CA VAL A 152 -26.97 -0.40 -4.77
C VAL A 152 -25.90 0.59 -5.25
N ALA A 153 -24.97 0.10 -6.04
CA ALA A 153 -24.00 0.97 -6.68
C ALA A 153 -24.71 1.95 -7.62
N GLY A 154 -24.32 3.23 -7.57
CA GLY A 154 -24.98 4.34 -8.25
C GLY A 154 -25.98 5.13 -7.38
N ASP A 155 -26.38 4.62 -6.21
CA ASP A 155 -27.19 5.39 -5.26
C ASP A 155 -26.36 6.56 -4.69
N LEU A 156 -26.93 7.79 -4.65
CA LEU A 156 -26.26 8.98 -4.12
C LEU A 156 -26.72 9.25 -2.68
N LEU A 157 -25.77 9.38 -1.77
CA LEU A 157 -26.00 9.82 -0.40
C LEU A 157 -26.21 11.33 -0.39
N LEU A 158 -27.31 11.80 0.20
CA LEU A 158 -27.67 13.23 0.31
C LEU A 158 -27.48 13.76 1.73
N SER A 159 -27.79 12.96 2.75
CA SER A 159 -27.59 13.30 4.15
C SER A 159 -27.36 12.04 4.99
N ILE A 160 -26.67 12.22 6.12
CA ILE A 160 -26.42 11.21 7.15
C ILE A 160 -26.86 11.79 8.49
N ASP A 161 -27.73 11.09 9.23
CA ASP A 161 -28.27 11.51 10.51
C ASP A 161 -28.80 12.96 10.48
N ASN A 162 -29.57 13.29 9.42
CA ASN A 162 -30.14 14.61 9.12
C ASN A 162 -29.09 15.71 8.80
N LYS A 163 -27.81 15.41 8.71
CA LYS A 163 -26.78 16.37 8.28
C LYS A 163 -26.55 16.23 6.79
N SER A 164 -26.66 17.35 6.04
CA SER A 164 -26.33 17.37 4.61
C SER A 164 -24.84 17.07 4.41
N ILE A 165 -24.54 16.22 3.42
CA ILE A 165 -23.17 15.92 3.03
C ILE A 165 -22.74 16.63 1.76
N LYS A 166 -23.57 17.56 1.25
CA LYS A 166 -23.28 18.33 0.04
C LYS A 166 -21.94 19.06 0.17
N GLY A 167 -21.06 18.88 -0.81
CA GLY A 167 -19.76 19.53 -0.85
C GLY A 167 -18.67 18.87 0.00
N LEU A 168 -19.01 17.93 0.90
CA LEU A 168 -18.02 17.20 1.69
C LEU A 168 -17.16 16.30 0.80
N ASP A 169 -15.95 16.02 1.27
CA ASP A 169 -15.06 15.03 0.65
C ASP A 169 -15.36 13.60 1.09
N VAL A 170 -14.74 12.63 0.42
CA VAL A 170 -14.93 11.19 0.70
C VAL A 170 -14.50 10.83 2.12
N SER A 171 -13.42 11.44 2.63
CA SER A 171 -12.87 11.14 3.95
C SER A 171 -13.83 11.57 5.05
N ALA A 172 -14.34 12.81 4.98
CA ALA A 172 -15.32 13.33 5.93
C ALA A 172 -16.60 12.48 5.97
N VAL A 173 -17.12 12.08 4.79
CA VAL A 173 -18.32 11.23 4.71
C VAL A 173 -18.01 9.81 5.20
N SER A 174 -16.84 9.25 4.88
CA SER A 174 -16.41 7.95 5.39
C SER A 174 -16.38 7.91 6.92
N ALA A 175 -15.86 8.96 7.56
CA ALA A 175 -15.86 9.09 9.02
C ALA A 175 -17.28 9.12 9.60
N MET A 176 -18.25 9.78 8.93
CA MET A 176 -19.65 9.79 9.36
C MET A 176 -20.34 8.43 9.20
N LEU A 177 -19.94 7.64 8.20
CA LEU A 177 -20.50 6.30 7.93
C LEU A 177 -19.94 5.24 8.88
N LYS A 178 -18.70 5.40 9.35
CA LYS A 178 -18.09 4.56 10.39
C LYS A 178 -18.73 4.80 11.75
N GLY A 179 -18.48 3.91 12.71
CA GLY A 179 -18.90 4.04 14.09
C GLY A 179 -19.23 2.71 14.75
N LYS A 180 -19.70 2.78 16.00
CA LYS A 180 -19.91 1.61 16.85
C LYS A 180 -20.89 0.62 16.22
N ALA A 181 -20.50 -0.65 16.15
CA ALA A 181 -21.37 -1.74 15.70
C ALA A 181 -22.66 -1.78 16.57
N GLY A 182 -23.79 -2.05 15.93
CA GLY A 182 -25.12 -2.02 16.54
C GLY A 182 -25.79 -0.63 16.55
N SER A 183 -25.07 0.47 16.27
CA SER A 183 -25.67 1.80 16.16
C SER A 183 -26.43 1.95 14.83
N LYS A 184 -27.57 2.65 14.88
CA LYS A 184 -28.36 2.97 13.69
C LYS A 184 -27.87 4.26 13.04
N MET A 185 -27.97 4.32 11.75
CA MET A 185 -27.65 5.45 10.90
C MET A 185 -28.81 5.72 9.95
N TYR A 186 -29.22 6.97 9.85
CA TYR A 186 -30.34 7.41 9.01
C TYR A 186 -29.79 8.08 7.77
N LEU A 187 -29.99 7.44 6.60
CA LEU A 187 -29.51 7.93 5.32
C LEU A 187 -30.66 8.48 4.49
N LYS A 188 -30.51 9.66 3.92
CA LYS A 188 -31.32 10.12 2.80
C LYS A 188 -30.57 9.87 1.52
N VAL A 189 -31.15 9.10 0.61
CA VAL A 189 -30.49 8.56 -0.58
C VAL A 189 -31.32 8.90 -1.81
N LEU A 190 -30.68 9.41 -2.86
CA LEU A 190 -31.28 9.48 -4.18
C LEU A 190 -31.01 8.13 -4.88
N LYS A 191 -32.07 7.37 -5.11
CA LYS A 191 -31.98 6.04 -5.71
C LYS A 191 -31.64 6.12 -7.19
N LEU A 192 -30.73 5.24 -7.62
CA LEU A 192 -30.36 5.11 -9.03
C LEU A 192 -31.58 4.72 -9.88
N LYS A 193 -32.35 3.70 -9.44
CA LYS A 193 -33.61 3.28 -10.06
C LYS A 193 -34.75 4.13 -9.54
N GLY A 194 -35.52 4.76 -10.43
CA GLY A 194 -36.68 5.61 -10.08
C GLY A 194 -36.34 7.08 -9.92
N LYS A 195 -35.10 7.45 -9.64
CA LYS A 195 -34.64 8.85 -9.39
C LYS A 195 -35.42 9.58 -8.28
N ASP A 196 -36.00 8.85 -7.35
CA ASP A 196 -36.70 9.36 -6.17
C ASP A 196 -35.79 9.29 -4.93
N THR A 197 -36.12 10.09 -3.93
CA THR A 197 -35.40 10.06 -2.65
C THR A 197 -36.03 9.07 -1.69
N ALA A 198 -35.21 8.25 -1.05
CA ALA A 198 -35.62 7.31 -0.02
C ALA A 198 -34.90 7.57 1.30
N ASN A 199 -35.60 7.34 2.42
CA ASN A 199 -34.97 7.29 3.73
C ASN A 199 -34.66 5.82 4.05
N VAL A 200 -33.37 5.54 4.29
CA VAL A 200 -32.85 4.19 4.53
C VAL A 200 -32.23 4.16 5.93
N ILE A 201 -32.61 3.18 6.73
CA ILE A 201 -32.00 2.96 8.04
C ILE A 201 -31.00 1.82 7.90
N VAL A 202 -29.75 2.10 8.24
CA VAL A 202 -28.68 1.10 8.23
C VAL A 202 -28.18 0.90 9.66
N THR A 203 -28.14 -0.34 10.11
CA THR A 203 -27.49 -0.67 11.39
C THR A 203 -26.04 -1.01 11.12
N ARG A 204 -25.09 -0.29 11.73
CA ARG A 204 -23.66 -0.58 11.58
C ARG A 204 -23.33 -1.96 12.14
N GLU A 205 -22.55 -2.71 11.41
CA GLU A 205 -21.99 -3.99 11.84
C GLU A 205 -20.46 -3.90 11.84
N ILE A 206 -19.80 -4.88 12.44
CA ILE A 206 -18.36 -5.08 12.20
C ILE A 206 -18.21 -5.61 10.78
N ILE A 207 -17.60 -4.82 9.93
CA ILE A 207 -17.30 -5.17 8.54
C ILE A 207 -15.93 -5.83 8.53
N LYS A 208 -15.88 -7.11 8.18
CA LYS A 208 -14.64 -7.84 7.96
C LYS A 208 -14.46 -8.06 6.46
N ILE A 209 -13.49 -7.36 5.88
CA ILE A 209 -13.15 -7.55 4.46
C ILE A 209 -12.32 -8.83 4.33
N PRO A 210 -12.77 -9.81 3.53
CA PRO A 210 -12.02 -11.07 3.38
C PRO A 210 -10.68 -10.82 2.67
N SER A 211 -9.63 -11.40 3.23
CA SER A 211 -8.30 -11.38 2.59
C SER A 211 -8.26 -12.27 1.34
N VAL A 212 -9.13 -13.27 1.27
CA VAL A 212 -9.34 -14.14 0.10
C VAL A 212 -10.75 -13.88 -0.47
N PRO A 213 -10.95 -12.81 -1.27
CA PRO A 213 -12.26 -12.45 -1.81
C PRO A 213 -12.77 -13.46 -2.85
N TYR A 214 -11.89 -14.28 -3.44
CA TYR A 214 -12.25 -15.29 -4.42
C TYR A 214 -11.29 -16.47 -4.39
N TYR A 215 -11.84 -17.68 -4.49
CA TYR A 215 -11.13 -18.88 -4.88
C TYR A 215 -12.07 -19.81 -5.67
N GLY A 216 -11.52 -20.58 -6.61
CA GLY A 216 -12.31 -21.50 -7.43
C GLY A 216 -11.45 -22.33 -8.39
N ILE A 217 -12.03 -23.39 -8.96
CA ILE A 217 -11.42 -24.11 -10.08
C ILE A 217 -11.65 -23.28 -11.34
N VAL A 218 -10.57 -22.94 -12.04
CA VAL A 218 -10.64 -22.06 -13.23
C VAL A 218 -10.62 -22.89 -14.51
N LYS A 219 -9.65 -23.77 -14.67
CA LYS A 219 -9.45 -24.57 -15.86
C LYS A 219 -8.69 -25.85 -15.51
N ASP A 220 -9.04 -26.99 -16.14
CA ASP A 220 -8.29 -28.25 -16.08
C ASP A 220 -7.78 -28.65 -14.69
N LYS A 221 -8.61 -28.51 -13.67
CA LYS A 221 -8.29 -28.78 -12.25
C LYS A 221 -7.22 -27.84 -11.64
N VAL A 222 -7.01 -26.66 -12.23
CA VAL A 222 -6.19 -25.62 -11.59
C VAL A 222 -7.03 -24.83 -10.60
N GLY A 223 -6.68 -24.87 -9.34
CA GLY A 223 -7.24 -24.02 -8.30
C GLY A 223 -6.61 -22.62 -8.34
N TYR A 224 -7.42 -21.59 -8.27
CA TYR A 224 -6.98 -20.21 -8.20
C TYR A 224 -7.43 -19.59 -6.88
N ILE A 225 -6.53 -18.80 -6.24
CA ILE A 225 -6.79 -18.08 -4.98
C ILE A 225 -6.37 -16.64 -5.18
N ARG A 226 -7.32 -15.70 -5.10
CA ARG A 226 -7.03 -14.26 -5.03
C ARG A 226 -6.76 -13.89 -3.58
N PHE A 227 -5.55 -13.40 -3.26
CA PHE A 227 -5.15 -13.04 -1.91
C PHE A 227 -4.68 -11.59 -1.86
N THR A 228 -5.43 -10.73 -1.16
CA THR A 228 -5.33 -9.26 -1.30
C THR A 228 -4.60 -8.56 -0.16
N ASN A 229 -4.63 -9.08 1.07
CA ASN A 229 -4.03 -8.43 2.24
C ASN A 229 -3.60 -9.44 3.31
N PHE A 230 -2.54 -9.11 4.06
CA PHE A 230 -2.08 -9.90 5.20
C PHE A 230 -2.62 -9.32 6.51
N THR A 231 -3.93 -9.44 6.73
CA THR A 231 -4.59 -9.06 8.00
C THR A 231 -4.60 -10.22 8.99
N THR A 232 -5.05 -9.97 10.21
CA THR A 232 -5.15 -11.00 11.27
C THR A 232 -5.96 -12.20 10.79
N ASP A 233 -5.43 -13.41 10.99
CA ASP A 233 -6.03 -14.70 10.62
C ASP A 233 -6.24 -14.94 9.11
N CYS A 234 -5.66 -14.12 8.22
CA CYS A 234 -5.79 -14.34 6.78
C CYS A 234 -5.19 -15.68 6.31
N SER A 235 -4.18 -16.19 6.99
CA SER A 235 -3.60 -17.51 6.71
C SER A 235 -4.61 -18.66 6.85
N LYS A 236 -5.63 -18.51 7.71
CA LYS A 236 -6.74 -19.46 7.82
C LYS A 236 -7.63 -19.41 6.58
N GLU A 237 -7.92 -18.21 6.06
CA GLU A 237 -8.70 -18.07 4.81
C GLU A 237 -7.98 -18.74 3.64
N VAL A 238 -6.66 -18.54 3.50
CA VAL A 238 -5.84 -19.21 2.48
C VAL A 238 -5.84 -20.73 2.69
N LYS A 239 -5.68 -21.19 3.94
CA LYS A 239 -5.74 -22.62 4.29
C LYS A 239 -7.08 -23.26 3.87
N ASP A 240 -8.18 -22.62 4.25
CA ASP A 240 -9.53 -23.10 3.93
C ASP A 240 -9.76 -23.14 2.41
N ALA A 241 -9.29 -22.12 1.68
CA ALA A 241 -9.34 -22.11 0.22
C ALA A 241 -8.54 -23.28 -0.39
N VAL A 242 -7.31 -23.54 0.06
CA VAL A 242 -6.47 -24.66 -0.40
C VAL A 242 -7.17 -26.00 -0.15
N ILE A 243 -7.68 -26.21 1.07
CA ILE A 243 -8.39 -27.46 1.43
C ILE A 243 -9.62 -27.65 0.55
N ASN A 244 -10.42 -26.61 0.36
CA ASN A 244 -11.64 -26.69 -0.44
C ASN A 244 -11.34 -26.95 -1.93
N LEU A 245 -10.33 -26.30 -2.49
CA LEU A 245 -9.89 -26.56 -3.86
C LEU A 245 -9.41 -27.99 -4.06
N LYS A 246 -8.63 -28.53 -3.10
CA LYS A 246 -8.21 -29.95 -3.13
C LYS A 246 -9.41 -30.90 -3.08
N LYS A 247 -10.41 -30.62 -2.23
CA LYS A 247 -11.66 -31.41 -2.18
C LYS A 247 -12.42 -31.35 -3.52
N GLN A 248 -12.35 -30.23 -4.23
CA GLN A 248 -12.94 -30.07 -5.58
C GLN A 248 -12.09 -30.71 -6.68
N GLY A 249 -10.96 -31.34 -6.34
CA GLY A 249 -10.10 -32.05 -7.29
C GLY A 249 -9.02 -31.19 -7.94
N ALA A 250 -8.65 -30.04 -7.34
CA ALA A 250 -7.51 -29.27 -7.81
C ALA A 250 -6.22 -30.10 -7.79
N SER A 251 -5.53 -30.15 -8.92
CA SER A 251 -4.24 -30.83 -9.10
C SER A 251 -3.05 -29.86 -9.02
N SER A 252 -3.29 -28.57 -9.11
CA SER A 252 -2.32 -27.49 -8.94
C SER A 252 -3.00 -26.22 -8.41
N ILE A 253 -2.22 -25.28 -7.89
CA ILE A 253 -2.74 -24.03 -7.32
C ILE A 253 -1.98 -22.83 -7.88
N VAL A 254 -2.73 -21.78 -8.22
CA VAL A 254 -2.23 -20.42 -8.47
C VAL A 254 -2.62 -19.55 -7.26
N LEU A 255 -1.63 -19.01 -6.55
CA LEU A 255 -1.80 -18.02 -5.49
C LEU A 255 -1.51 -16.63 -6.05
N ASP A 256 -2.54 -15.82 -6.26
CA ASP A 256 -2.41 -14.48 -6.83
C ASP A 256 -2.22 -13.42 -5.74
N LEU A 257 -1.00 -12.88 -5.68
CA LEU A 257 -0.56 -11.81 -4.77
C LEU A 257 -0.45 -10.45 -5.49
N ARG A 258 -0.90 -10.30 -6.72
CA ARG A 258 -0.82 -9.03 -7.44
C ARG A 258 -1.62 -7.95 -6.73
N GLY A 259 -1.03 -6.75 -6.62
CA GLY A 259 -1.64 -5.63 -5.90
C GLY A 259 -1.81 -5.84 -4.40
N ASN A 260 -1.25 -6.91 -3.81
CA ASN A 260 -1.27 -7.15 -2.37
C ASN A 260 -0.10 -6.38 -1.70
N PRO A 261 -0.36 -5.29 -0.94
CA PRO A 261 0.70 -4.45 -0.36
C PRO A 261 1.43 -5.11 0.82
N GLY A 262 1.02 -6.31 1.21
CA GLY A 262 1.54 -7.02 2.37
C GLY A 262 0.65 -6.87 3.60
N GLY A 263 1.27 -6.75 4.77
CA GLY A 263 0.64 -6.65 6.08
C GLY A 263 1.46 -7.39 7.14
N LEU A 264 0.81 -8.21 7.96
CA LEU A 264 1.42 -8.88 9.11
C LEU A 264 2.44 -9.94 8.70
N LEU A 265 3.69 -9.77 9.16
CA LEU A 265 4.80 -10.70 8.91
C LEU A 265 4.49 -12.12 9.39
N ASN A 266 3.92 -12.25 10.59
CA ASN A 266 3.59 -13.57 11.15
C ASN A 266 2.57 -14.32 10.28
N GLU A 267 1.63 -13.62 9.65
CA GLU A 267 0.68 -14.23 8.72
C GLU A 267 1.38 -14.71 7.44
N ALA A 268 2.39 -13.98 6.93
CA ALA A 268 3.21 -14.46 5.81
C ALA A 268 3.93 -15.78 6.15
N VAL A 269 4.50 -15.89 7.36
CA VAL A 269 5.13 -17.12 7.83
C VAL A 269 4.14 -18.28 7.88
N LYS A 270 2.93 -18.05 8.39
CA LYS A 270 1.86 -19.05 8.43
C LYS A 270 1.40 -19.47 7.02
N VAL A 271 1.29 -18.54 6.07
CA VAL A 271 0.93 -18.86 4.67
C VAL A 271 2.01 -19.74 4.01
N VAL A 272 3.30 -19.43 4.19
CA VAL A 272 4.40 -20.30 3.72
C VAL A 272 4.33 -21.66 4.37
N SER A 273 4.01 -21.74 5.67
CA SER A 273 3.87 -22.99 6.42
C SER A 273 2.80 -23.94 5.85
N LEU A 274 1.85 -23.44 5.06
CA LEU A 274 0.85 -24.30 4.41
C LEU A 274 1.46 -25.22 3.34
N PHE A 275 2.59 -24.82 2.75
CA PHE A 275 3.19 -25.47 1.59
C PHE A 275 4.60 -26.01 1.81
N VAL A 276 5.22 -25.74 2.95
CA VAL A 276 6.61 -26.06 3.24
C VAL A 276 6.70 -26.85 4.54
N PRO A 277 7.55 -27.89 4.64
CA PRO A 277 7.71 -28.66 5.86
C PRO A 277 8.05 -27.79 7.06
N ARG A 278 7.66 -28.22 8.25
CA ARG A 278 7.94 -27.54 9.52
C ARG A 278 9.46 -27.33 9.74
N GLY A 279 9.84 -26.19 10.33
CA GLY A 279 11.23 -25.87 10.70
C GLY A 279 12.07 -25.21 9.62
N GLN A 280 11.53 -24.99 8.41
CA GLN A 280 12.25 -24.30 7.34
C GLN A 280 12.28 -22.78 7.59
N LEU A 281 13.41 -22.14 7.30
CA LEU A 281 13.54 -20.69 7.36
C LEU A 281 12.58 -20.02 6.35
N VAL A 282 11.83 -19.02 6.81
CA VAL A 282 10.96 -18.20 5.97
C VAL A 282 11.54 -16.79 5.81
N VAL A 283 11.93 -16.17 6.91
CA VAL A 283 12.47 -14.81 6.90
C VAL A 283 13.28 -14.59 8.18
N SER A 284 14.34 -13.79 8.10
CA SER A 284 15.05 -13.26 9.26
C SER A 284 15.06 -11.74 9.22
N THR A 285 15.10 -11.10 10.40
CA THR A 285 15.19 -9.65 10.53
C THR A 285 16.52 -9.27 11.17
N LYS A 286 17.09 -8.12 10.74
CA LYS A 286 18.29 -7.53 11.36
C LYS A 286 18.09 -6.03 11.51
N GLY A 287 18.23 -5.57 12.75
CA GLY A 287 18.05 -4.16 13.12
C GLY A 287 19.32 -3.51 13.64
N LYS A 288 19.25 -2.20 13.90
CA LYS A 288 20.30 -1.48 14.62
C LYS A 288 20.46 -1.97 16.05
N VAL A 289 19.36 -2.35 16.68
CA VAL A 289 19.29 -2.89 18.03
C VAL A 289 19.03 -4.39 17.94
N LYS A 290 19.85 -5.20 18.61
CA LYS A 290 19.81 -6.67 18.52
C LYS A 290 18.46 -7.29 18.92
N GLU A 291 17.66 -6.61 19.70
CA GLU A 291 16.30 -7.07 20.07
C GLU A 291 15.37 -7.23 18.86
N PHE A 292 15.69 -6.57 17.73
CA PHE A 292 14.95 -6.71 16.46
C PHE A 292 15.54 -7.77 15.52
N ASP A 293 16.62 -8.43 15.94
CA ASP A 293 17.15 -9.59 15.21
C ASP A 293 16.31 -10.80 15.55
N ALA A 294 15.63 -11.33 14.56
CA ALA A 294 14.76 -12.50 14.74
C ALA A 294 14.84 -13.44 13.53
N THR A 295 14.51 -14.69 13.78
CA THR A 295 14.45 -15.73 12.75
C THR A 295 13.09 -16.40 12.81
N TYR A 296 12.35 -16.34 11.72
CA TYR A 296 11.02 -16.93 11.60
C TYR A 296 11.08 -18.17 10.72
N LYS A 297 10.58 -19.26 11.25
CA LYS A 297 10.53 -20.57 10.58
C LYS A 297 9.10 -21.03 10.44
N THR A 298 8.85 -21.97 9.53
CA THR A 298 7.56 -22.64 9.44
C THR A 298 7.26 -23.38 10.75
N GLU A 299 6.08 -23.17 11.32
CA GLU A 299 5.74 -23.62 12.69
C GLU A 299 4.73 -24.75 12.70
N THR A 300 3.87 -24.83 11.69
CA THR A 300 2.76 -25.79 11.62
C THR A 300 3.03 -26.89 10.60
N GLU A 301 2.34 -28.03 10.75
CA GLU A 301 2.31 -29.05 9.71
C GLU A 301 1.67 -28.48 8.44
N PRO A 302 2.29 -28.73 7.27
CA PRO A 302 1.81 -28.20 6.00
C PRO A 302 0.49 -28.86 5.57
N VAL A 303 -0.33 -28.12 4.83
CA VAL A 303 -1.53 -28.68 4.16
C VAL A 303 -1.11 -29.56 3.00
N ASP A 304 -0.11 -29.13 2.24
CA ASP A 304 0.42 -29.90 1.12
C ASP A 304 1.80 -29.42 0.67
N THR A 305 2.79 -30.27 0.75
CA THR A 305 4.16 -29.98 0.31
C THR A 305 4.43 -30.37 -1.15
N LYS A 306 3.49 -31.05 -1.83
CA LYS A 306 3.70 -31.66 -3.14
C LYS A 306 2.87 -31.02 -4.25
N ILE A 307 1.69 -30.48 -3.94
CA ILE A 307 0.82 -29.86 -4.94
C ILE A 307 1.60 -28.80 -5.74
N PRO A 308 1.64 -28.84 -7.07
CA PRO A 308 2.26 -27.81 -7.88
C PRO A 308 1.71 -26.43 -7.53
N LEU A 309 2.58 -25.48 -7.27
CA LEU A 309 2.25 -24.13 -6.79
C LEU A 309 2.87 -23.08 -7.70
N VAL A 310 2.05 -22.19 -8.19
CA VAL A 310 2.46 -20.98 -8.91
C VAL A 310 2.07 -19.77 -8.08
N VAL A 311 2.98 -18.82 -7.93
CA VAL A 311 2.72 -17.54 -7.26
C VAL A 311 2.73 -16.42 -8.29
N LEU A 312 1.60 -15.73 -8.44
CA LEU A 312 1.44 -14.65 -9.39
C LEU A 312 1.67 -13.32 -8.68
N VAL A 313 2.58 -12.50 -9.23
CA VAL A 313 3.04 -11.24 -8.61
C VAL A 313 3.12 -10.09 -9.62
N ASN A 314 3.07 -8.86 -9.11
CA ASN A 314 3.36 -7.64 -9.89
C ASN A 314 4.02 -6.56 -9.02
N SER A 315 4.25 -5.38 -9.59
CA SER A 315 4.84 -4.23 -8.87
C SER A 315 4.04 -3.74 -7.66
N GLY A 316 2.77 -4.14 -7.52
CA GLY A 316 1.94 -3.90 -6.33
C GLY A 316 2.07 -4.97 -5.25
N SER A 317 2.79 -6.07 -5.52
CA SER A 317 3.10 -7.11 -4.52
C SER A 317 4.25 -6.61 -3.64
N ALA A 318 4.00 -6.33 -2.35
CA ALA A 318 4.99 -5.71 -1.48
C ALA A 318 5.08 -6.39 -0.10
N SER A 319 6.23 -6.23 0.59
CA SER A 319 6.41 -6.60 2.01
C SER A 319 6.08 -8.09 2.28
N ALA A 320 5.02 -8.40 3.06
CA ALA A 320 4.60 -9.77 3.36
C ALA A 320 4.35 -10.62 2.11
N SER A 321 3.84 -10.03 1.02
CA SER A 321 3.71 -10.70 -0.28
C SER A 321 5.06 -11.12 -0.85
N GLU A 322 6.09 -10.28 -0.64
CA GLU A 322 7.45 -10.57 -1.08
C GLU A 322 8.14 -11.61 -0.18
N ILE A 323 7.79 -11.63 1.11
CA ILE A 323 8.22 -12.71 2.01
C ILE A 323 7.67 -14.05 1.52
N VAL A 324 6.37 -14.12 1.21
CA VAL A 324 5.73 -15.35 0.72
C VAL A 324 6.30 -15.77 -0.63
N SER A 325 6.27 -14.89 -1.64
CA SER A 325 6.75 -15.21 -2.99
C SER A 325 8.25 -15.52 -3.00
N GLY A 326 9.06 -14.74 -2.26
CA GLY A 326 10.49 -14.93 -2.19
C GLY A 326 10.90 -16.17 -1.39
N ALA A 327 10.26 -16.46 -0.26
CA ALA A 327 10.54 -17.67 0.50
C ALA A 327 10.17 -18.94 -0.30
N LEU A 328 9.02 -18.95 -0.96
CA LEU A 328 8.61 -20.08 -1.79
C LEU A 328 9.52 -20.24 -3.03
N GLN A 329 10.03 -19.14 -3.60
CA GLN A 329 11.02 -19.16 -4.68
C GLN A 329 12.37 -19.69 -4.19
N ASP A 330 12.89 -19.16 -3.08
CA ASP A 330 14.21 -19.53 -2.52
C ASP A 330 14.27 -20.98 -2.02
N LEU A 331 13.13 -21.51 -1.56
CA LEU A 331 12.98 -22.91 -1.16
C LEU A 331 12.66 -23.84 -2.33
N ASP A 332 12.64 -23.31 -3.57
CA ASP A 332 12.27 -24.06 -4.79
C ASP A 332 10.92 -24.78 -4.68
N ARG A 333 9.97 -24.14 -3.97
CA ARG A 333 8.64 -24.72 -3.72
C ARG A 333 7.58 -24.24 -4.71
N ALA A 334 7.73 -23.04 -5.26
CA ALA A 334 6.79 -22.47 -6.23
C ALA A 334 7.52 -21.79 -7.39
N VAL A 335 6.87 -21.79 -8.55
CA VAL A 335 7.26 -20.95 -9.69
C VAL A 335 6.60 -19.61 -9.54
N VAL A 336 7.39 -18.53 -9.61
CA VAL A 336 6.90 -17.15 -9.54
C VAL A 336 6.67 -16.62 -10.96
N VAL A 337 5.46 -16.13 -11.23
CA VAL A 337 5.03 -15.63 -12.56
C VAL A 337 4.59 -14.17 -12.45
N GLY A 338 4.80 -13.38 -13.48
CA GLY A 338 4.32 -11.99 -13.59
C GLY A 338 5.42 -10.97 -13.74
N ASN A 339 5.36 -9.86 -12.99
CA ASN A 339 6.37 -8.80 -13.02
C ASN A 339 7.15 -8.75 -11.71
N ARG A 340 8.29 -8.05 -11.75
CA ARG A 340 9.10 -7.75 -10.55
C ARG A 340 8.21 -7.11 -9.47
N THR A 341 8.36 -7.55 -8.23
CA THR A 341 7.64 -7.01 -7.08
C THR A 341 8.15 -5.62 -6.66
N PHE A 342 7.51 -5.02 -5.68
CA PHE A 342 7.76 -3.64 -5.24
C PHE A 342 9.18 -3.40 -4.70
N GLY A 343 9.72 -4.34 -3.93
CA GLY A 343 11.03 -4.21 -3.30
C GLY A 343 11.00 -3.51 -1.93
N LYS A 344 10.02 -3.85 -1.08
CA LYS A 344 9.97 -3.37 0.31
C LYS A 344 10.57 -4.41 1.24
N GLY A 345 11.83 -4.21 1.63
CA GLY A 345 12.59 -5.06 2.56
C GLY A 345 12.73 -4.49 3.97
N LEU A 346 11.87 -3.54 4.38
CA LEU A 346 11.88 -2.87 5.67
C LEU A 346 10.78 -3.39 6.59
N VAL A 347 11.11 -3.57 7.87
CA VAL A 347 10.19 -3.99 8.92
C VAL A 347 9.84 -2.82 9.82
N GLN A 348 8.56 -2.57 10.01
CA GLN A 348 8.06 -1.57 10.93
C GLN A 348 7.57 -2.23 12.22
N THR A 349 7.82 -1.54 13.33
CA THR A 349 7.29 -1.87 14.66
C THR A 349 6.48 -0.67 15.16
N THR A 350 5.36 -0.92 15.80
CA THR A 350 4.50 0.11 16.38
C THR A 350 4.85 0.28 17.86
N ARG A 351 5.01 1.53 18.31
CA ARG A 351 5.30 1.89 19.70
C ARG A 351 4.31 2.95 20.21
N PRO A 352 3.69 2.75 21.38
CA PRO A 352 2.81 3.75 21.98
C PRO A 352 3.61 4.99 22.42
N LEU A 353 3.08 6.17 22.13
CA LEU A 353 3.66 7.46 22.52
C LEU A 353 2.89 8.15 23.66
N GLY A 354 1.77 7.61 24.11
CA GLY A 354 0.82 8.27 25.01
C GLY A 354 -0.30 8.97 24.25
N TYR A 355 -1.25 9.54 24.98
CA TYR A 355 -2.42 10.26 24.42
C TYR A 355 -3.16 9.49 23.30
N ASN A 356 -3.27 8.17 23.42
CA ASN A 356 -3.83 7.27 22.42
C ASN A 356 -3.18 7.38 21.02
N SER A 357 -1.91 7.80 20.94
CA SER A 357 -1.15 7.91 19.71
C SER A 357 -0.05 6.86 19.62
N GLN A 358 0.42 6.57 18.41
CA GLN A 358 1.46 5.59 18.16
C GLN A 358 2.50 6.09 17.16
N LEU A 359 3.70 5.53 17.26
CA LEU A 359 4.76 5.68 16.28
C LEU A 359 4.98 4.32 15.60
N LYS A 360 4.70 4.25 14.30
CA LYS A 360 5.11 3.16 13.44
C LYS A 360 6.49 3.49 12.91
N ILE A 361 7.52 2.74 13.33
CA ILE A 361 8.92 3.04 13.04
C ILE A 361 9.62 1.87 12.35
N THR A 362 10.44 2.14 11.36
CA THR A 362 11.30 1.15 10.72
C THR A 362 12.44 0.77 11.68
N THR A 363 12.45 -0.50 12.11
CA THR A 363 13.38 -1.02 13.12
C THR A 363 14.38 -2.03 12.56
N ALA A 364 14.08 -2.67 11.42
CA ALA A 364 14.92 -3.70 10.85
C ALA A 364 14.77 -3.80 9.32
N LYS A 365 15.73 -4.48 8.69
CA LYS A 365 15.63 -5.02 7.34
C LYS A 365 15.32 -6.52 7.44
N TYR A 366 14.62 -7.08 6.45
CA TYR A 366 14.40 -8.51 6.42
C TYR A 366 15.13 -9.20 5.26
N TYR A 367 15.45 -10.47 5.49
CA TYR A 367 16.21 -11.34 4.61
C TYR A 367 15.45 -12.65 4.43
N ILE A 368 15.21 -13.06 3.19
CA ILE A 368 14.51 -14.29 2.84
C ILE A 368 15.48 -15.50 2.84
N PRO A 369 15.04 -16.75 2.63
CA PRO A 369 15.85 -17.95 2.90
C PRO A 369 17.23 -18.00 2.24
N SER A 370 17.40 -17.46 1.06
CA SER A 370 18.72 -17.36 0.39
C SER A 370 19.70 -16.41 1.09
N GLY A 371 19.22 -15.58 2.04
CA GLY A 371 19.98 -14.53 2.71
C GLY A 371 19.95 -13.17 2.02
N ARG A 372 19.26 -13.04 0.89
CA ARG A 372 19.12 -11.77 0.17
C ARG A 372 18.15 -10.81 0.84
N CYS A 373 18.49 -9.50 0.82
CA CYS A 373 17.60 -8.41 1.16
C CYS A 373 16.98 -7.87 -0.13
N ILE A 374 15.65 -7.80 -0.18
CA ILE A 374 14.94 -7.41 -1.41
C ILE A 374 14.66 -5.92 -1.52
N GLN A 375 15.14 -5.10 -0.56
CA GLN A 375 14.94 -3.65 -0.56
C GLN A 375 15.45 -3.02 -1.84
N ALA A 376 14.57 -2.33 -2.58
CA ALA A 376 14.90 -1.71 -3.86
C ALA A 376 15.35 -0.26 -3.74
N LEU A 377 14.80 0.51 -2.80
CA LEU A 377 15.09 1.93 -2.61
C LEU A 377 16.08 2.13 -1.47
N ASP A 378 17.11 2.97 -1.67
CA ASP A 378 18.10 3.28 -0.64
C ASP A 378 17.75 4.58 0.09
N TYR A 379 16.98 4.46 1.16
CA TYR A 379 16.61 5.60 2.01
C TYR A 379 17.76 6.14 2.87
N SER A 380 18.88 5.43 2.96
CA SER A 380 20.06 5.87 3.71
C SER A 380 20.90 6.90 2.96
N HIS A 381 20.77 6.96 1.63
CA HIS A 381 21.46 7.91 0.78
C HIS A 381 20.44 8.61 -0.14
N ARG A 382 20.18 9.88 0.17
CA ARG A 382 19.31 10.72 -0.66
C ARG A 382 20.13 11.51 -1.67
N ASN A 383 19.55 11.73 -2.85
CA ASN A 383 20.11 12.63 -3.85
C ASN A 383 20.08 14.08 -3.35
N PRO A 384 20.89 15.01 -3.94
CA PRO A 384 20.90 16.42 -3.54
C PRO A 384 19.54 17.13 -3.64
N ASP A 385 18.63 16.64 -4.48
CA ASP A 385 17.26 17.12 -4.63
C ASP A 385 16.26 16.50 -3.62
N GLY A 386 16.76 15.66 -2.68
CA GLY A 386 15.95 14.95 -1.68
C GLY A 386 15.29 13.66 -2.18
N SER A 387 15.38 13.34 -3.47
CA SER A 387 14.84 12.10 -4.03
C SER A 387 15.62 10.87 -3.53
N VAL A 388 14.95 9.70 -3.57
CA VAL A 388 15.53 8.41 -3.17
C VAL A 388 15.82 7.59 -4.43
N GLY A 389 17.07 7.19 -4.57
CA GLY A 389 17.51 6.32 -5.67
C GLY A 389 17.23 4.84 -5.40
N THR A 390 17.31 4.04 -6.45
CA THR A 390 17.36 2.57 -6.32
C THR A 390 18.73 2.14 -5.81
N VAL A 391 18.79 0.94 -5.23
CA VAL A 391 20.09 0.30 -4.92
C VAL A 391 20.91 0.25 -6.21
N PRO A 392 22.14 0.81 -6.23
CA PRO A 392 22.98 0.82 -7.43
C PRO A 392 23.28 -0.59 -7.92
N ASP A 393 23.31 -0.80 -9.24
CA ASP A 393 23.60 -2.11 -9.85
C ASP A 393 24.91 -2.72 -9.37
N SER A 394 25.91 -1.87 -9.04
CA SER A 394 27.21 -2.30 -8.48
C SER A 394 27.11 -2.93 -7.08
N LEU A 395 26.01 -2.70 -6.37
CA LEU A 395 25.74 -3.26 -5.03
C LEU A 395 24.80 -4.46 -5.08
N ILE A 396 24.24 -4.81 -6.24
CA ILE A 396 23.38 -5.99 -6.40
C ILE A 396 24.22 -7.25 -6.34
N SER A 397 23.89 -8.12 -5.39
CA SER A 397 24.59 -9.38 -5.14
C SER A 397 23.81 -10.57 -5.67
N LYS A 398 24.57 -11.62 -6.05
CA LYS A 398 24.02 -12.91 -6.49
C LYS A 398 23.86 -13.84 -5.30
N PHE A 399 22.70 -14.46 -5.19
CA PHE A 399 22.40 -15.49 -4.21
C PHE A 399 21.94 -16.77 -4.90
N LYS A 400 21.76 -17.83 -4.13
CA LYS A 400 21.29 -19.12 -4.64
C LYS A 400 20.07 -19.61 -3.85
N THR A 401 19.08 -20.12 -4.58
CA THR A 401 17.97 -20.88 -4.00
C THR A 401 18.46 -22.20 -3.42
N LYS A 402 17.61 -22.94 -2.76
CA LYS A 402 17.92 -24.27 -2.19
C LYS A 402 18.51 -25.24 -3.21
N ASN A 403 18.00 -25.24 -4.47
CA ASN A 403 18.49 -26.08 -5.56
C ASN A 403 19.66 -25.47 -6.34
N GLY A 404 20.08 -24.22 -6.01
CA GLY A 404 21.22 -23.56 -6.63
C GLY A 404 20.87 -22.60 -7.76
N ARG A 405 19.58 -22.29 -8.02
CA ARG A 405 19.18 -21.27 -9.00
C ARG A 405 19.69 -19.90 -8.57
N ILE A 406 20.16 -19.11 -9.53
CA ILE A 406 20.66 -17.75 -9.26
C ILE A 406 19.49 -16.81 -9.06
N VAL A 407 19.52 -16.06 -7.97
CA VAL A 407 18.58 -14.99 -7.61
C VAL A 407 19.36 -13.75 -7.15
N PHE A 408 18.74 -12.59 -7.16
CA PHE A 408 19.40 -11.32 -6.88
C PHE A 408 18.70 -10.58 -5.73
N ASP A 409 19.45 -9.74 -5.03
CA ASP A 409 18.93 -8.75 -4.07
C ASP A 409 18.68 -7.37 -4.71
N GLY A 410 18.42 -6.35 -3.89
CA GLY A 410 18.40 -4.94 -4.30
C GLY A 410 17.26 -4.50 -5.21
N GLY A 411 16.23 -5.32 -5.42
CA GLY A 411 15.20 -4.94 -6.38
C GLY A 411 13.88 -5.72 -6.33
N GLY A 412 13.44 -6.15 -5.17
CA GLY A 412 12.24 -7.00 -5.05
C GLY A 412 12.47 -8.43 -5.54
N ILE A 413 11.36 -9.16 -5.70
CA ILE A 413 11.38 -10.53 -6.22
C ILE A 413 11.24 -10.50 -7.75
N MET A 414 12.24 -11.02 -8.45
CA MET A 414 12.18 -11.24 -9.89
C MET A 414 11.43 -12.53 -10.17
N PRO A 415 10.39 -12.51 -11.03
CA PRO A 415 9.66 -13.72 -11.38
C PRO A 415 10.52 -14.69 -12.19
N ASP A 416 10.23 -15.98 -12.05
CA ASP A 416 10.85 -17.06 -12.86
C ASP A 416 10.33 -17.04 -14.31
N ILE A 417 9.07 -16.63 -14.48
CA ILE A 417 8.43 -16.41 -15.79
C ILE A 417 7.93 -14.97 -15.81
N LYS A 418 8.64 -14.12 -16.57
CA LYS A 418 8.24 -12.73 -16.77
C LYS A 418 7.06 -12.64 -17.74
N VAL A 419 6.02 -11.92 -17.33
CA VAL A 419 4.86 -11.58 -18.16
C VAL A 419 4.55 -10.11 -17.95
N ASP A 420 4.76 -9.30 -18.97
CA ASP A 420 4.49 -7.87 -18.87
C ASP A 420 2.98 -7.63 -18.71
N SER A 421 2.63 -6.70 -17.82
CA SER A 421 1.25 -6.21 -17.73
C SER A 421 0.95 -5.32 -18.93
N GLU A 422 -0.22 -5.46 -19.49
CA GLU A 422 -0.70 -4.48 -20.46
C GLU A 422 -0.86 -3.12 -19.76
N ASN A 423 -0.30 -2.09 -20.37
CA ASN A 423 -0.49 -0.73 -19.90
C ASN A 423 -1.87 -0.26 -20.31
N MET A 424 -2.61 0.30 -19.36
CA MET A 424 -3.87 0.96 -19.67
C MET A 424 -3.66 2.10 -20.66
N SER A 425 -4.52 2.19 -21.67
CA SER A 425 -4.54 3.33 -22.58
C SER A 425 -4.86 4.63 -21.83
N LYS A 426 -4.33 5.75 -22.30
CA LYS A 426 -4.60 7.06 -21.66
C LYS A 426 -6.08 7.44 -21.69
N ILE A 427 -6.79 7.02 -22.74
CA ILE A 427 -8.23 7.21 -22.82
C ILE A 427 -8.97 6.39 -21.74
N ALA A 428 -8.59 5.13 -21.52
CA ALA A 428 -9.18 4.30 -20.46
C ALA A 428 -8.95 4.93 -19.07
N ILE A 429 -7.71 5.37 -18.79
CA ILE A 429 -7.38 6.07 -17.54
C ILE A 429 -8.27 7.31 -17.37
N SER A 430 -8.43 8.12 -18.41
CA SER A 430 -9.28 9.33 -18.35
C SER A 430 -10.75 9.00 -18.08
N LEU A 431 -11.30 8.02 -18.79
CA LEU A 431 -12.69 7.60 -18.64
C LEU A 431 -12.98 7.01 -17.25
N LEU A 432 -12.07 6.20 -16.72
CA LEU A 432 -12.18 5.62 -15.38
C LEU A 432 -12.03 6.68 -14.29
N SER A 433 -11.01 7.54 -14.37
CA SER A 433 -10.75 8.58 -13.36
C SER A 433 -11.87 9.62 -13.28
N LYS A 434 -12.55 9.89 -14.38
CA LYS A 434 -13.72 10.79 -14.45
C LYS A 434 -15.04 10.08 -14.17
N GLY A 435 -15.02 8.78 -13.89
CA GLY A 435 -16.21 7.98 -13.56
C GLY A 435 -17.16 7.74 -14.72
N LEU A 436 -16.77 8.07 -15.97
CA LEU A 436 -17.67 8.03 -17.14
C LEU A 436 -18.10 6.60 -17.53
N ILE A 437 -17.23 5.60 -17.28
CA ILE A 437 -17.59 4.20 -17.44
C ILE A 437 -18.71 3.83 -16.47
N SER A 438 -18.55 4.16 -15.20
CA SER A 438 -19.57 3.88 -14.18
C SER A 438 -20.88 4.63 -14.42
N ASP A 439 -20.80 5.89 -14.89
CA ASP A 439 -21.99 6.70 -15.23
C ASP A 439 -22.79 6.06 -16.38
N TYR A 440 -22.10 5.61 -17.45
CA TYR A 440 -22.76 4.89 -18.52
C TYR A 440 -23.38 3.57 -18.06
N ILE A 441 -22.64 2.81 -17.24
CA ILE A 441 -23.15 1.56 -16.69
C ILE A 441 -24.34 1.79 -15.75
N ASN A 442 -24.40 2.90 -15.02
CA ASN A 442 -25.58 3.29 -14.24
C ASN A 442 -26.81 3.45 -15.16
N GLU A 443 -26.67 4.15 -16.32
CA GLU A 443 -27.76 4.29 -17.28
C GLU A 443 -28.14 2.94 -17.92
N TYR A 444 -27.17 2.13 -18.27
CA TYR A 444 -27.37 0.82 -18.86
C TYR A 444 -28.10 -0.12 -17.88
N TYR A 445 -27.64 -0.18 -16.61
CA TYR A 445 -28.23 -0.99 -15.55
C TYR A 445 -29.70 -0.65 -15.24
N VAL A 446 -30.08 0.62 -15.36
CA VAL A 446 -31.48 1.04 -15.18
C VAL A 446 -32.38 0.53 -16.31
N LYS A 447 -31.86 0.50 -17.55
CA LYS A 447 -32.60 0.10 -18.76
C LYS A 447 -32.67 -1.42 -18.96
N HIS A 448 -31.74 -2.18 -18.37
CA HIS A 448 -31.62 -3.63 -18.56
C HIS A 448 -31.77 -4.34 -17.22
N SER A 449 -32.76 -5.22 -17.10
CA SER A 449 -33.06 -5.95 -15.87
C SER A 449 -32.49 -7.36 -15.81
N GLU A 450 -31.97 -7.86 -16.94
CA GLU A 450 -31.39 -9.20 -17.01
C GLU A 450 -30.04 -9.26 -16.30
N VAL A 451 -29.86 -10.29 -15.46
CA VAL A 451 -28.59 -10.55 -14.77
C VAL A 451 -27.63 -11.22 -15.76
N PRO A 452 -26.50 -10.61 -16.10
CA PRO A 452 -25.58 -11.17 -17.07
C PRO A 452 -24.86 -12.41 -16.51
N ASP A 453 -24.63 -13.41 -17.34
CA ASP A 453 -23.74 -14.52 -17.01
C ASP A 453 -22.28 -14.02 -16.94
N VAL A 454 -21.60 -14.24 -15.81
CA VAL A 454 -20.24 -13.72 -15.56
C VAL A 454 -19.25 -14.11 -16.65
N ARG A 455 -19.35 -15.33 -17.18
CA ARG A 455 -18.37 -15.90 -18.12
C ARG A 455 -18.73 -15.70 -19.58
N LYS A 456 -20.01 -15.43 -19.90
CA LYS A 456 -20.50 -15.39 -21.28
C LYS A 456 -20.89 -14.00 -21.74
N PHE A 457 -21.16 -13.10 -20.80
CA PHE A 457 -21.60 -11.76 -21.15
C PHE A 457 -20.55 -11.01 -21.94
N SER A 458 -20.95 -10.37 -23.02
CA SER A 458 -20.14 -9.41 -23.76
C SER A 458 -21.05 -8.34 -24.36
N PHE A 459 -20.62 -7.09 -24.28
CA PHE A 459 -21.30 -5.98 -24.95
C PHE A 459 -21.30 -6.20 -26.46
N SER A 460 -22.46 -6.00 -27.10
CA SER A 460 -22.54 -5.97 -28.56
C SER A 460 -21.86 -4.71 -29.12
N ASP A 461 -21.65 -4.71 -30.45
CA ASP A 461 -21.15 -3.51 -31.11
C ASP A 461 -22.13 -2.34 -31.03
N LYS A 462 -23.44 -2.64 -30.96
CA LYS A 462 -24.48 -1.63 -30.73
C LYS A 462 -24.33 -0.99 -29.34
N ASP A 463 -24.21 -1.79 -28.28
CA ASP A 463 -24.04 -1.27 -26.92
C ASP A 463 -22.77 -0.43 -26.78
N TYR A 464 -21.69 -0.83 -27.49
CA TYR A 464 -20.46 -0.03 -27.49
C TYR A 464 -20.64 1.31 -28.25
N ASN A 465 -21.36 1.32 -29.36
CA ASN A 465 -21.68 2.56 -30.08
C ASN A 465 -22.59 3.48 -29.27
N ASP A 466 -23.51 2.93 -28.48
CA ASP A 466 -24.32 3.68 -27.52
C ASP A 466 -23.43 4.34 -26.43
N PHE A 467 -22.41 3.62 -25.93
CA PHE A 467 -21.40 4.21 -25.05
C PHE A 467 -20.60 5.34 -25.71
N VAL A 468 -20.15 5.16 -26.97
CA VAL A 468 -19.45 6.22 -27.72
C VAL A 468 -20.36 7.45 -27.87
N SER A 469 -21.64 7.23 -28.14
CA SER A 469 -22.64 8.31 -28.25
C SER A 469 -22.88 9.03 -26.92
N PHE A 470 -22.91 8.29 -25.79
CA PHE A 470 -22.97 8.85 -24.44
C PHE A 470 -21.79 9.80 -24.14
N LEU A 471 -20.61 9.51 -24.69
CA LEU A 471 -19.40 10.33 -24.48
C LEU A 471 -19.36 11.61 -25.31
N ALA A 472 -20.23 11.81 -26.31
CA ALA A 472 -20.14 12.90 -27.27
C ALA A 472 -20.05 14.32 -26.65
N ASN A 473 -20.74 14.54 -25.51
CA ASN A 473 -20.75 15.81 -24.80
C ASN A 473 -20.06 15.76 -23.43
N LYS A 474 -19.22 14.73 -23.19
CA LYS A 474 -18.49 14.56 -21.93
C LYS A 474 -17.06 15.06 -22.05
N ASN A 475 -16.53 15.57 -20.95
CA ASN A 475 -15.12 15.95 -20.89
C ASN A 475 -14.27 14.78 -20.38
N TYR A 476 -13.48 14.18 -21.28
CA TYR A 476 -12.50 13.13 -20.97
C TYR A 476 -11.15 13.40 -21.61
N ASP A 477 -10.72 14.67 -21.57
CA ASP A 477 -9.42 15.08 -22.10
C ASP A 477 -8.26 14.38 -21.35
N TYR A 478 -7.24 14.03 -22.12
CA TYR A 478 -5.99 13.43 -21.62
C TYR A 478 -4.83 13.90 -22.50
N THR A 479 -3.62 13.70 -22.01
CA THR A 479 -2.38 13.93 -22.76
C THR A 479 -1.60 12.63 -22.78
N THR A 480 -1.12 12.22 -23.95
CA THR A 480 -0.30 11.03 -24.08
C THR A 480 1.14 11.32 -23.69
N GLN A 481 1.88 10.30 -23.25
CA GLN A 481 3.31 10.42 -22.98
C GLN A 481 4.07 10.82 -24.24
N THR A 482 3.62 10.36 -25.41
CA THR A 482 4.20 10.69 -26.70
C THR A 482 4.08 12.18 -27.01
N GLU A 483 2.93 12.80 -26.73
CA GLU A 483 2.75 14.24 -26.89
C GLU A 483 3.65 15.05 -25.96
N VAL A 484 3.81 14.60 -24.71
CA VAL A 484 4.75 15.22 -23.76
C VAL A 484 6.17 15.17 -24.29
N LEU A 485 6.61 14.00 -24.77
CA LEU A 485 7.97 13.82 -25.33
C LEU A 485 8.18 14.66 -26.60
N VAL A 486 7.19 14.75 -27.50
CA VAL A 486 7.26 15.61 -28.70
C VAL A 486 7.40 17.08 -28.31
N LYS A 487 6.66 17.52 -27.29
CA LYS A 487 6.79 18.89 -26.78
C LYS A 487 8.18 19.14 -26.18
N GLN A 488 8.70 18.22 -25.38
CA GLN A 488 10.07 18.29 -24.83
C GLN A 488 11.12 18.30 -25.94
N LEU A 489 10.95 17.47 -26.98
CA LEU A 489 11.82 17.46 -28.16
C LEU A 489 11.79 18.82 -28.87
N GLU A 490 10.61 19.41 -29.09
CA GLU A 490 10.47 20.72 -29.72
C GLU A 490 11.19 21.82 -28.90
N GLU A 491 11.07 21.78 -27.57
CA GLU A 491 11.76 22.72 -26.68
C GLU A 491 13.30 22.52 -26.71
N ALA A 492 13.77 21.27 -26.73
CA ALA A 492 15.20 20.96 -26.86
C ALA A 492 15.77 21.45 -28.19
N VAL A 493 15.09 21.17 -29.31
CA VAL A 493 15.51 21.61 -30.66
C VAL A 493 15.56 23.13 -30.76
N LYS A 494 14.63 23.87 -30.11
CA LYS A 494 14.65 25.35 -30.03
C LYS A 494 15.86 25.85 -29.23
N LYS A 495 16.16 25.19 -28.08
CA LYS A 495 17.30 25.54 -27.23
C LYS A 495 18.64 25.32 -27.95
N ASP A 496 18.72 24.24 -28.72
CA ASP A 496 19.92 23.87 -29.48
C ASP A 496 20.04 24.62 -30.82
N LYS A 497 19.08 25.52 -31.13
CA LYS A 497 19.04 26.37 -32.35
C LYS A 497 18.92 25.59 -33.66
N TYR A 498 18.37 24.39 -33.65
CA TYR A 498 18.08 23.59 -34.86
C TYR A 498 16.63 23.71 -35.35
N TYR A 499 15.81 24.51 -34.69
CA TYR A 499 14.36 24.58 -34.95
C TYR A 499 14.02 24.94 -36.41
N ASP A 500 14.71 25.93 -36.98
CA ASP A 500 14.44 26.40 -38.34
C ASP A 500 14.67 25.32 -39.40
N HIS A 501 15.63 24.41 -39.15
CA HIS A 501 15.95 23.30 -40.05
C HIS A 501 15.04 22.09 -39.87
N SER A 502 14.34 21.97 -38.72
CA SER A 502 13.59 20.76 -38.32
C SER A 502 12.08 21.06 -38.17
N GLN A 503 11.64 22.29 -38.37
CA GLN A 503 10.27 22.72 -38.09
C GLN A 503 9.22 21.92 -38.86
N LYS A 504 9.47 21.60 -40.14
CA LYS A 504 8.55 20.85 -40.98
C LYS A 504 8.40 19.39 -40.50
N GLU A 505 9.48 18.75 -40.19
CA GLU A 505 9.53 17.36 -39.69
C GLU A 505 8.90 17.25 -38.29
N LEU A 506 9.19 18.21 -37.42
CA LEU A 506 8.57 18.28 -36.09
C LEU A 506 7.04 18.52 -36.19
N ALA A 507 6.60 19.41 -37.08
CA ALA A 507 5.17 19.65 -37.29
C ALA A 507 4.47 18.40 -37.84
N ALA A 508 5.08 17.70 -38.78
CA ALA A 508 4.56 16.45 -39.34
C ALA A 508 4.49 15.35 -38.26
N LEU A 509 5.55 15.19 -37.48
CA LEU A 509 5.60 14.23 -36.34
C LEU A 509 4.52 14.56 -35.31
N LYS A 510 4.41 15.82 -34.90
CA LYS A 510 3.41 16.28 -33.94
C LYS A 510 1.99 15.98 -34.43
N LYS A 511 1.68 16.26 -35.70
CA LYS A 511 0.38 15.97 -36.31
C LYS A 511 0.06 14.47 -36.32
N GLN A 512 1.05 13.61 -36.56
CA GLN A 512 0.86 12.15 -36.56
C GLN A 512 0.67 11.58 -35.16
N LEU A 513 1.34 12.16 -34.15
CA LEU A 513 1.36 11.64 -32.77
C LEU A 513 0.34 12.33 -31.85
N THR A 514 -0.30 13.43 -32.29
CA THR A 514 -1.43 14.02 -31.54
C THR A 514 -2.60 13.03 -31.55
N HIS A 515 -3.08 12.68 -30.36
CA HIS A 515 -4.20 11.77 -30.21
C HIS A 515 -5.51 12.35 -30.78
N ASP A 516 -6.37 11.45 -31.22
CA ASP A 516 -7.74 11.76 -31.68
C ASP A 516 -8.71 10.91 -30.84
N LYS A 517 -9.46 11.56 -29.97
CA LYS A 517 -10.37 10.87 -29.04
C LYS A 517 -11.35 9.92 -29.73
N GLN A 518 -11.85 10.28 -30.90
CA GLN A 518 -12.81 9.44 -31.64
C GLN A 518 -12.13 8.21 -32.25
N LYS A 519 -10.92 8.39 -32.78
CA LYS A 519 -10.11 7.25 -33.25
C LYS A 519 -9.68 6.35 -32.13
N ASP A 520 -9.28 6.94 -30.98
CA ASP A 520 -8.82 6.19 -29.81
C ASP A 520 -9.95 5.36 -29.19
N LEU A 521 -11.20 5.84 -29.18
CA LEU A 521 -12.36 5.03 -28.81
C LEU A 521 -12.49 3.76 -29.65
N MET A 522 -12.18 3.84 -30.95
CA MET A 522 -12.24 2.68 -31.83
C MET A 522 -10.97 1.82 -31.74
N LEU A 523 -9.80 2.43 -31.60
CA LEU A 523 -8.52 1.74 -31.47
C LEU A 523 -8.44 0.89 -30.20
N PHE A 524 -8.94 1.41 -29.08
CA PHE A 524 -8.94 0.74 -27.78
C PHE A 524 -10.29 0.11 -27.42
N LYS A 525 -11.13 -0.18 -28.43
CA LYS A 525 -12.49 -0.71 -28.26
C LYS A 525 -12.55 -1.94 -27.34
N ASP A 526 -11.69 -2.91 -27.57
CA ASP A 526 -11.72 -4.18 -26.81
C ASP A 526 -11.32 -3.97 -25.34
N GLU A 527 -10.33 -3.11 -25.09
CA GLU A 527 -9.94 -2.70 -23.74
C GLU A 527 -11.09 -1.98 -23.01
N LEU A 528 -11.72 -1.01 -23.68
CA LEU A 528 -12.82 -0.24 -23.09
C LEU A 528 -14.07 -1.08 -22.86
N LYS A 529 -14.38 -2.03 -23.77
CA LYS A 529 -15.44 -3.01 -23.58
C LYS A 529 -15.19 -3.87 -22.34
N SER A 530 -13.96 -4.31 -22.13
CA SER A 530 -13.62 -5.10 -20.95
C SER A 530 -13.93 -4.33 -19.66
N TYR A 531 -13.59 -3.04 -19.56
CA TYR A 531 -13.92 -2.23 -18.38
C TYR A 531 -15.42 -1.99 -18.19
N LEU A 532 -16.17 -1.80 -19.27
CA LEU A 532 -17.64 -1.70 -19.22
C LEU A 532 -18.26 -3.01 -18.71
N GLU A 533 -17.79 -4.12 -19.21
CA GLU A 533 -18.26 -5.46 -18.86
C GLU A 533 -17.94 -5.78 -17.39
N ASP A 534 -16.72 -5.49 -16.93
CA ASP A 534 -16.30 -5.69 -15.54
C ASP A 534 -17.14 -4.83 -14.59
N GLU A 535 -17.41 -3.58 -14.96
CA GLU A 535 -18.23 -2.69 -14.14
C GLU A 535 -19.69 -3.16 -14.07
N LEU A 536 -20.27 -3.60 -15.19
CA LEU A 536 -21.63 -4.15 -15.22
C LEU A 536 -21.74 -5.45 -14.41
N ILE A 537 -20.80 -6.37 -14.60
CA ILE A 537 -20.76 -7.62 -13.82
C ILE A 537 -20.69 -7.31 -12.32
N GLY A 538 -19.90 -6.31 -11.91
CA GLY A 538 -19.81 -5.88 -10.53
C GLY A 538 -21.14 -5.38 -9.94
N ARG A 539 -22.05 -4.82 -10.76
CA ARG A 539 -23.38 -4.38 -10.29
C ARG A 539 -24.28 -5.55 -9.85
N TYR A 540 -24.11 -6.73 -10.46
CA TYR A 540 -24.93 -7.90 -10.19
C TYR A 540 -24.24 -8.95 -9.33
N HIS A 541 -22.91 -9.10 -9.48
CA HIS A 541 -22.13 -10.18 -8.89
C HIS A 541 -21.03 -9.71 -7.95
N TYR A 542 -21.03 -8.42 -7.57
CA TYR A 542 -20.09 -7.80 -6.66
C TYR A 542 -18.61 -8.03 -7.07
N GLN A 543 -17.67 -7.81 -6.15
CA GLN A 543 -16.25 -8.03 -6.38
C GLN A 543 -15.91 -9.45 -6.86
N ARG A 544 -16.65 -10.45 -6.36
CA ARG A 544 -16.45 -11.85 -6.77
C ARG A 544 -16.64 -12.05 -8.27
N GLY A 545 -17.70 -11.46 -8.84
CA GLY A 545 -17.96 -11.56 -10.28
C GLY A 545 -16.89 -10.84 -11.12
N LYS A 546 -16.43 -9.66 -10.69
CA LYS A 546 -15.33 -8.94 -11.36
C LYS A 546 -14.06 -9.78 -11.40
N ILE A 547 -13.68 -10.41 -10.27
CA ILE A 547 -12.51 -11.29 -10.23
C ILE A 547 -12.71 -12.49 -11.16
N GLU A 548 -13.83 -13.19 -11.08
CA GLU A 548 -14.09 -14.37 -11.92
C GLU A 548 -14.01 -14.05 -13.41
N ARG A 549 -14.53 -12.90 -13.82
CA ARG A 549 -14.46 -12.45 -15.19
C ARG A 549 -13.04 -12.13 -15.64
N SER A 550 -12.27 -11.41 -14.81
CA SER A 550 -10.89 -11.04 -15.13
C SER A 550 -9.99 -12.26 -15.39
N LEU A 551 -10.32 -13.42 -14.82
CA LEU A 551 -9.57 -14.66 -15.05
C LEU A 551 -9.64 -15.14 -16.51
N LEU A 552 -10.64 -14.69 -17.30
CA LEU A 552 -10.83 -15.10 -18.68
C LEU A 552 -9.94 -14.31 -19.66
N THR A 553 -9.66 -13.06 -19.34
CA THR A 553 -9.00 -12.11 -20.25
C THR A 553 -7.55 -11.80 -19.86
N ASP A 554 -7.23 -11.80 -18.59
CA ASP A 554 -5.94 -11.39 -18.03
C ASP A 554 -4.77 -12.25 -18.55
N PRO A 555 -3.78 -11.66 -19.27
CA PRO A 555 -2.66 -12.40 -19.86
C PRO A 555 -1.72 -13.01 -18.82
N GLN A 556 -1.55 -12.35 -17.66
CA GLN A 556 -0.71 -12.87 -16.58
C GLN A 556 -1.37 -14.09 -15.92
N VAL A 557 -2.70 -14.07 -15.74
CA VAL A 557 -3.44 -15.23 -15.25
C VAL A 557 -3.35 -16.38 -16.25
N LYS A 558 -3.53 -16.11 -17.54
CA LYS A 558 -3.40 -17.15 -18.59
C LYS A 558 -2.03 -17.84 -18.55
N GLU A 559 -0.94 -17.08 -18.35
CA GLU A 559 0.40 -17.66 -18.27
C GLU A 559 0.62 -18.42 -16.95
N ALA A 560 0.09 -17.90 -15.83
CA ALA A 560 0.13 -18.62 -14.55
C ALA A 560 -0.64 -19.95 -14.60
N LEU A 561 -1.80 -19.98 -15.27
CA LEU A 561 -2.56 -21.21 -15.49
C LEU A 561 -1.78 -22.21 -16.35
N LYS A 562 -1.14 -21.77 -17.44
CA LYS A 562 -0.27 -22.63 -18.26
C LYS A 562 0.91 -23.21 -17.45
N ALA A 563 1.53 -22.39 -16.58
CA ALA A 563 2.59 -22.86 -15.70
C ALA A 563 2.08 -23.89 -14.68
N ALA A 564 0.86 -23.71 -14.17
CA ALA A 564 0.22 -24.62 -13.23
C ALA A 564 -0.26 -25.94 -13.88
N GLU A 565 -0.70 -25.90 -15.15
CA GLU A 565 -1.06 -27.07 -15.95
C GLU A 565 0.17 -27.88 -16.37
N ASN A 566 1.24 -27.21 -16.82
CA ASN A 566 2.48 -27.86 -17.24
C ASN A 566 3.44 -28.08 -16.07
N THR A 567 3.07 -29.03 -15.21
CA THR A 567 3.85 -29.34 -13.99
C THR A 567 5.27 -29.82 -14.30
N GLN A 568 5.50 -30.49 -15.43
CA GLN A 568 6.82 -30.93 -15.85
C GLN A 568 7.74 -29.72 -16.12
N LYS A 569 7.29 -28.75 -16.92
CA LYS A 569 8.04 -27.52 -17.20
C LYS A 569 8.29 -26.72 -15.91
N SER A 570 7.32 -26.65 -15.02
CA SER A 570 7.47 -26.01 -13.72
C SER A 570 8.53 -26.71 -12.85
N MET A 571 8.55 -28.03 -12.80
CA MET A 571 9.59 -28.79 -12.11
C MET A 571 10.99 -28.58 -12.75
N GLU A 572 11.08 -28.51 -14.08
CA GLU A 572 12.33 -28.18 -14.77
C GLU A 572 12.86 -26.80 -14.38
N ILE A 573 11.97 -25.78 -14.24
CA ILE A 573 12.34 -24.46 -13.77
C ILE A 573 12.92 -24.53 -12.34
N LEU A 574 12.25 -25.26 -11.45
CA LEU A 574 12.67 -25.39 -10.04
C LEU A 574 13.94 -26.24 -9.86
N ALA A 575 14.27 -27.12 -10.83
CA ALA A 575 15.46 -27.98 -10.82
C ALA A 575 16.68 -27.35 -11.49
N ARG A 576 16.58 -26.20 -12.17
CA ARG A 576 17.72 -25.53 -12.83
C ARG A 576 18.80 -25.19 -11.80
N LYS A 577 20.08 -25.36 -12.19
CA LYS A 577 21.25 -25.02 -11.37
C LYS A 577 21.91 -23.73 -11.88
#